data_a3f5ecf129fc6c732f1ac96860b8004a
#
_entry.id   a3f5ecf129fc6c732f1ac96860b8004a
#
_cell.length_a   1.000
_cell.length_b   1.000
_cell.length_c   1.000
_cell.angle_alpha   90.00
_cell.angle_beta   90.00
_cell.angle_gamma   90.00
#
_symmetry.space_group_name_H-M   'P 1'
#
loop_
_entity.id
_entity.type
_entity.pdbx_description
1 polymer ?
#
loop_
_entity_poly.entity_id
_entity_poly.type
_entity_poly.pdbx_seq_one_letter_code
_entity_poly.pdbx_strand_id
1 'polypeptide(L)'
;MHSCYSSDGQFTPKELIEIAQKKGLKTIALSDHDCISGVKEMIRLGNEVGIEVIPAIECSTSIGYTDVHLLGYGIDLDNDYFQNLLEKTQVKSRNAFSTRCDRLRAKYGVEIDEEAILKEANGKNPWFVMCTHMFNDPRYQDIPDFKDYIPGGKRSDPAPVNFFWDKCQYGSDLFVYVPMPDFVES
;
A
#
# COMPACT_ATOMS: atom_id res chain seq x y z
N MET A 1 11.57 2.24 -5.26
CA MET A 1 10.33 2.81 -5.81
C MET A 1 9.18 1.90 -5.48
N HIS A 2 7.93 2.44 -5.47
CA HIS A 2 6.72 1.71 -5.11
C HIS A 2 5.80 1.55 -6.33
N SER A 3 5.19 0.37 -6.46
CA SER A 3 4.19 0.09 -7.48
C SER A 3 2.77 0.13 -6.89
N CYS A 4 1.78 -0.12 -7.73
CA CYS A 4 0.37 -0.20 -7.32
C CYS A 4 0.06 -1.37 -6.35
N TYR A 5 1.03 -2.21 -6.04
CA TYR A 5 0.92 -3.24 -5.00
C TYR A 5 1.27 -2.70 -3.61
N SER A 6 1.95 -1.57 -3.52
CA SER A 6 2.25 -0.85 -2.28
C SER A 6 1.09 0.02 -1.81
N SER A 7 1.09 0.38 -0.52
CA SER A 7 0.07 1.26 0.07
C SER A 7 0.11 2.70 -0.45
N ASP A 8 1.22 3.11 -1.03
CA ASP A 8 1.51 4.48 -1.47
C ASP A 8 1.97 4.57 -2.94
N GLY A 9 1.98 3.45 -3.65
CA GLY A 9 2.34 3.39 -5.07
C GLY A 9 1.12 3.50 -6.00
N GLN A 10 1.28 4.18 -7.12
CA GLN A 10 0.21 4.43 -8.10
C GLN A 10 0.41 3.67 -9.40
N PHE A 11 1.67 3.50 -9.82
CA PHE A 11 2.01 2.97 -11.14
C PHE A 11 2.14 1.45 -11.15
N THR A 12 1.72 0.82 -12.22
CA THR A 12 1.99 -0.60 -12.47
C THR A 12 3.49 -0.83 -12.70
N PRO A 13 4.00 -2.06 -12.51
CA PRO A 13 5.38 -2.41 -12.86
C PRO A 13 5.75 -2.01 -14.30
N LYS A 14 4.82 -2.18 -15.25
CA LYS A 14 5.02 -1.78 -16.64
C LYS A 14 5.22 -0.28 -16.80
N GLU A 15 4.35 0.54 -16.20
CA GLU A 15 4.48 2.01 -16.25
C GLU A 15 5.77 2.50 -15.60
N LEU A 16 6.20 1.86 -14.52
CA LEU A 16 7.48 2.17 -13.86
C LEU A 16 8.68 1.88 -14.77
N ILE A 17 8.67 0.76 -15.51
CA ILE A 17 9.69 0.44 -16.52
C ILE A 17 9.69 1.49 -17.65
N GLU A 18 8.52 1.87 -18.14
CA GLU A 18 8.42 2.91 -19.19
C GLU A 18 8.96 4.27 -18.71
N ILE A 19 8.68 4.64 -17.46
CA ILE A 19 9.23 5.86 -16.84
C ILE A 19 10.75 5.77 -16.70
N ALA A 20 11.27 4.61 -16.24
CA ALA A 20 12.70 4.36 -16.10
C ALA A 20 13.44 4.48 -17.44
N GLN A 21 12.88 3.92 -18.52
CA GLN A 21 13.41 4.05 -19.87
C GLN A 21 13.47 5.50 -20.33
N LYS A 22 12.36 6.25 -20.17
CA LYS A 22 12.29 7.67 -20.54
C LYS A 22 13.32 8.52 -19.78
N LYS A 23 13.65 8.12 -18.55
CA LYS A 23 14.65 8.79 -17.71
C LYS A 23 16.08 8.28 -17.94
N GLY A 24 16.28 7.28 -18.78
CA GLY A 24 17.59 6.70 -19.09
C GLY A 24 18.20 5.92 -17.93
N LEU A 25 17.39 5.43 -16.98
CA LEU A 25 17.86 4.62 -15.86
C LEU A 25 18.31 3.26 -16.35
N LYS A 26 19.39 2.73 -15.78
CA LYS A 26 19.95 1.42 -16.13
C LYS A 26 19.68 0.35 -15.09
N THR A 27 19.56 0.76 -13.84
CA THR A 27 19.29 -0.11 -12.70
C THR A 27 18.24 0.55 -11.82
N ILE A 28 17.25 -0.21 -11.40
CA ILE A 28 16.16 0.22 -10.52
C ILE A 28 15.88 -0.86 -9.48
N ALA A 29 15.20 -0.51 -8.40
CA ALA A 29 14.70 -1.48 -7.42
C ALA A 29 13.22 -1.23 -7.13
N LEU A 30 12.42 -2.30 -7.10
CA LEU A 30 11.04 -2.27 -6.63
C LEU A 30 11.02 -2.72 -5.18
N SER A 31 10.60 -1.83 -4.29
CA SER A 31 10.59 -2.02 -2.83
C SER A 31 9.22 -1.70 -2.24
N ASP A 32 8.20 -2.42 -2.69
CA ASP A 32 6.83 -2.22 -2.22
C ASP A 32 6.69 -2.52 -0.71
N HIS A 33 5.79 -1.81 -0.03
CA HIS A 33 5.52 -2.04 1.39
C HIS A 33 4.93 -3.43 1.62
N ASP A 34 5.63 -4.25 2.40
CA ASP A 34 5.22 -5.58 2.86
C ASP A 34 4.74 -6.53 1.74
N CYS A 35 5.19 -6.29 0.50
CA CYS A 35 4.71 -6.98 -0.68
C CYS A 35 5.81 -7.15 -1.73
N ILE A 36 5.85 -8.33 -2.37
CA ILE A 36 6.76 -8.64 -3.49
C ILE A 36 6.00 -9.02 -4.77
N SER A 37 4.69 -8.84 -4.79
CA SER A 37 3.83 -9.31 -5.89
C SER A 37 4.22 -8.76 -7.26
N GLY A 38 4.70 -7.51 -7.33
CA GLY A 38 5.11 -6.85 -8.56
C GLY A 38 6.55 -7.16 -9.00
N VAL A 39 7.38 -7.76 -8.13
CA VAL A 39 8.85 -7.84 -8.35
C VAL A 39 9.19 -8.76 -9.51
N LYS A 40 8.62 -9.96 -9.57
CA LYS A 40 8.90 -10.93 -10.67
C LYS A 40 8.47 -10.37 -12.03
N GLU A 41 7.32 -9.71 -12.10
CA GLU A 41 6.85 -9.04 -13.31
C GLU A 41 7.80 -7.92 -13.73
N MET A 42 8.23 -7.08 -12.79
CA MET A 42 9.12 -5.97 -13.08
C MET A 42 10.49 -6.44 -13.56
N ILE A 43 11.04 -7.51 -12.98
CA ILE A 43 12.30 -8.15 -13.44
C ILE A 43 12.15 -8.61 -14.89
N ARG A 44 11.06 -9.33 -15.22
CA ARG A 44 10.81 -9.79 -16.59
C ARG A 44 10.74 -8.61 -17.57
N LEU A 45 9.96 -7.58 -17.24
CA LEU A 45 9.82 -6.38 -18.09
C LEU A 45 11.12 -5.59 -18.23
N GLY A 46 11.90 -5.49 -17.15
CA GLY A 46 13.22 -4.84 -17.17
C GLY A 46 14.19 -5.54 -18.12
N ASN A 47 14.24 -6.88 -18.07
CA ASN A 47 15.09 -7.70 -18.95
C ASN A 47 14.75 -7.49 -20.44
N GLU A 48 13.46 -7.32 -20.78
CA GLU A 48 13.01 -7.10 -22.17
C GLU A 48 13.55 -5.78 -22.75
N VAL A 49 13.85 -4.81 -21.91
CA VAL A 49 14.26 -3.46 -22.32
C VAL A 49 15.69 -3.08 -21.89
N GLY A 50 16.44 -4.04 -21.30
CA GLY A 50 17.80 -3.82 -20.87
C GLY A 50 17.96 -2.94 -19.62
N ILE A 51 16.98 -2.98 -18.72
CA ILE A 51 17.04 -2.36 -17.40
C ILE A 51 17.19 -3.46 -16.35
N GLU A 52 18.24 -3.38 -15.54
CA GLU A 52 18.43 -4.24 -14.39
C GLU A 52 17.41 -3.90 -13.30
N VAL A 53 16.69 -4.91 -12.79
CA VAL A 53 15.76 -4.73 -11.68
C VAL A 53 16.27 -5.52 -10.47
N ILE A 54 16.64 -4.82 -9.41
CA ILE A 54 17.05 -5.39 -8.13
C ILE A 54 15.77 -5.79 -7.38
N PRO A 55 15.58 -7.07 -7.01
CA PRO A 55 14.48 -7.48 -6.15
C PRO A 55 14.64 -6.85 -4.78
N ALA A 56 13.59 -6.17 -4.32
CA ALA A 56 13.64 -5.48 -3.04
C ALA A 56 12.27 -5.51 -2.35
N ILE A 57 12.25 -5.08 -1.10
CA ILE A 57 11.06 -4.89 -0.29
C ILE A 57 11.29 -3.75 0.69
N GLU A 58 10.23 -3.07 1.08
CA GLU A 58 10.20 -2.19 2.23
C GLU A 58 9.32 -2.81 3.32
N CYS A 59 9.97 -3.33 4.37
CA CYS A 59 9.27 -3.92 5.50
C CYS A 59 8.82 -2.84 6.47
N SER A 60 7.51 -2.75 6.71
CA SER A 60 6.97 -1.91 7.77
C SER A 60 7.26 -2.56 9.13
N THR A 61 8.02 -1.89 9.97
CA THR A 61 8.37 -2.35 11.32
C THR A 61 8.08 -1.27 12.36
N SER A 62 8.14 -1.61 13.63
CA SER A 62 7.98 -0.63 14.70
C SER A 62 8.95 -0.87 15.84
N ILE A 63 9.45 0.22 16.44
CA ILE A 63 10.20 0.18 17.69
C ILE A 63 9.38 0.94 18.72
N GLY A 64 8.71 0.20 19.62
CA GLY A 64 7.69 0.76 20.50
C GLY A 64 6.52 1.30 19.68
N TYR A 65 6.28 2.60 19.72
CA TYR A 65 5.21 3.27 18.94
C TYR A 65 5.75 4.04 17.72
N THR A 66 7.02 3.89 17.40
CA THR A 66 7.65 4.57 16.28
C THR A 66 7.68 3.63 15.08
N ASP A 67 7.07 4.04 13.97
CA ASP A 67 7.16 3.32 12.71
C ASP A 67 8.59 3.44 12.15
N VAL A 68 9.15 2.30 11.75
CA VAL A 68 10.46 2.19 11.13
C VAL A 68 10.34 1.34 9.89
N HIS A 69 10.83 1.83 8.78
CA HIS A 69 10.84 1.07 7.53
C HIS A 69 12.22 0.48 7.28
N LEU A 70 12.27 -0.83 7.10
CA LEU A 70 13.50 -1.55 6.79
C LEU A 70 13.52 -1.94 5.32
N LEU A 71 14.50 -1.42 4.58
CA LEU A 71 14.68 -1.74 3.17
C LEU A 71 15.58 -2.97 3.00
N GLY A 72 15.06 -4.00 2.35
CA GLY A 72 15.81 -5.17 1.90
C GLY A 72 16.06 -5.11 0.39
N TYR A 73 17.32 -5.21 -0.02
CA TYR A 73 17.72 -5.28 -1.42
C TYR A 73 18.41 -6.61 -1.74
N GLY A 74 18.21 -7.13 -2.95
CA GLY A 74 18.79 -8.41 -3.36
C GLY A 74 18.16 -9.60 -2.64
N ILE A 75 16.88 -9.49 -2.28
CA ILE A 75 16.15 -10.53 -1.55
C ILE A 75 15.96 -11.78 -2.41
N ASP A 76 16.00 -12.94 -1.77
CA ASP A 76 15.65 -14.21 -2.40
C ASP A 76 14.11 -14.36 -2.40
N LEU A 77 13.53 -14.21 -3.59
CA LEU A 77 12.08 -14.26 -3.79
C LEU A 77 11.48 -15.66 -3.59
N ASP A 78 12.30 -16.70 -3.60
CA ASP A 78 11.87 -18.10 -3.49
C ASP A 78 12.21 -18.70 -2.11
N ASN A 79 12.70 -17.90 -1.16
CA ASN A 79 12.96 -18.32 0.21
C ASN A 79 11.65 -18.57 0.98
N ASP A 80 11.42 -19.84 1.38
CA ASP A 80 10.17 -20.27 2.04
C ASP A 80 9.89 -19.54 3.36
N TYR A 81 10.93 -19.28 4.17
CA TYR A 81 10.76 -18.55 5.43
C TYR A 81 10.27 -17.14 5.18
N PHE A 82 10.85 -16.47 4.21
CA PHE A 82 10.47 -15.11 3.82
C PHE A 82 9.05 -15.04 3.26
N GLN A 83 8.68 -16.00 2.40
CA GLN A 83 7.30 -16.12 1.88
C GLN A 83 6.28 -16.30 3.01
N ASN A 84 6.53 -17.22 3.95
CA ASN A 84 5.66 -17.44 5.11
C ASN A 84 5.51 -16.19 6.00
N LEU A 85 6.60 -15.42 6.14
CA LEU A 85 6.58 -14.17 6.90
C LEU A 85 5.70 -13.12 6.22
N LEU A 86 5.81 -12.99 4.89
CA LEU A 86 4.98 -12.08 4.10
C LEU A 86 3.49 -12.47 4.15
N GLU A 87 3.17 -13.76 4.07
CA GLU A 87 1.79 -14.23 4.20
C GLU A 87 1.18 -13.84 5.55
N LYS A 88 1.93 -14.03 6.66
CA LYS A 88 1.49 -13.60 7.98
C LYS A 88 1.28 -12.09 8.07
N THR A 89 2.16 -11.31 7.45
CA THR A 89 2.05 -9.85 7.39
C THR A 89 0.82 -9.43 6.60
N GLN A 90 0.54 -10.08 5.47
CA GLN A 90 -0.65 -9.81 4.67
C GLN A 90 -1.96 -10.11 5.42
N VAL A 91 -2.00 -11.21 6.19
CA VAL A 91 -3.17 -11.51 7.04
C VAL A 91 -3.39 -10.41 8.07
N LYS A 92 -2.32 -9.95 8.74
CA LYS A 92 -2.41 -8.84 9.71
C LYS A 92 -2.89 -7.55 9.04
N SER A 93 -2.38 -7.24 7.85
CA SER A 93 -2.77 -6.05 7.07
C SER A 93 -4.26 -6.09 6.66
N ARG A 94 -4.77 -7.25 6.25
CA ARG A 94 -6.20 -7.45 5.97
C ARG A 94 -7.07 -7.23 7.20
N ASN A 95 -6.68 -7.78 8.35
CA ASN A 95 -7.40 -7.57 9.61
C ASN A 95 -7.40 -6.10 10.03
N ALA A 96 -6.29 -5.40 9.83
CA ALA A 96 -6.20 -3.98 10.09
C ALA A 96 -7.09 -3.16 9.14
N PHE A 97 -7.16 -3.54 7.86
CA PHE A 97 -8.06 -2.94 6.89
C PHE A 97 -9.53 -3.10 7.31
N SER A 98 -9.96 -4.32 7.65
CA SER A 98 -11.31 -4.61 8.13
C SER A 98 -11.64 -3.79 9.39
N THR A 99 -10.73 -3.74 10.35
CA THR A 99 -10.91 -2.92 11.57
C THR A 99 -11.06 -1.43 11.24
N ARG A 100 -10.30 -0.90 10.26
CA ARG A 100 -10.46 0.49 9.81
C ARG A 100 -11.81 0.71 9.12
N CYS A 101 -12.28 -0.24 8.33
CA CYS A 101 -13.60 -0.18 7.72
C CYS A 101 -14.70 -0.09 8.79
N ASP A 102 -14.61 -0.90 9.86
CA ASP A 102 -15.57 -0.83 10.97
C ASP A 102 -15.56 0.53 11.67
N ARG A 103 -14.37 1.10 11.88
CA ARG A 103 -14.25 2.44 12.47
C ARG A 103 -14.79 3.53 11.56
N LEU A 104 -14.56 3.43 10.24
CA LEU A 104 -15.13 4.35 9.27
C LEU A 104 -16.67 4.29 9.25
N ARG A 105 -17.23 3.06 9.27
CA ARG A 105 -18.68 2.86 9.39
C ARG A 105 -19.24 3.49 10.66
N ALA A 106 -18.59 3.22 11.80
CA ALA A 106 -19.02 3.74 13.09
C ALA A 106 -18.92 5.27 13.18
N LYS A 107 -17.86 5.87 12.63
CA LYS A 107 -17.61 7.31 12.75
C LYS A 107 -18.39 8.15 11.73
N TYR A 108 -18.47 7.67 10.49
CA TYR A 108 -18.98 8.46 9.36
C TYR A 108 -20.26 7.90 8.75
N GLY A 109 -20.71 6.71 9.17
CA GLY A 109 -21.89 6.07 8.60
C GLY A 109 -21.72 5.62 7.15
N VAL A 110 -20.47 5.46 6.68
CA VAL A 110 -20.20 5.02 5.30
C VAL A 110 -20.51 3.54 5.12
N GLU A 111 -21.05 3.18 3.97
CA GLU A 111 -21.29 1.79 3.57
C GLU A 111 -20.06 1.27 2.82
N ILE A 112 -19.46 0.21 3.33
CA ILE A 112 -18.25 -0.40 2.75
C ILE A 112 -18.53 -1.90 2.54
N ASP A 113 -18.52 -2.32 1.29
CA ASP A 113 -18.53 -3.75 0.92
C ASP A 113 -17.07 -4.23 0.79
N GLU A 114 -16.54 -4.80 1.87
CA GLU A 114 -15.15 -5.24 1.93
C GLU A 114 -14.83 -6.34 0.91
N GLU A 115 -15.76 -7.26 0.65
CA GLU A 115 -15.55 -8.35 -0.32
C GLU A 115 -15.44 -7.79 -1.74
N ALA A 116 -16.32 -6.87 -2.11
CA ALA A 116 -16.26 -6.20 -3.41
C ALA A 116 -14.96 -5.41 -3.58
N ILE A 117 -14.55 -4.66 -2.54
CA ILE A 117 -13.30 -3.89 -2.54
C ILE A 117 -12.07 -4.79 -2.67
N LEU A 118 -12.00 -5.88 -1.90
CA LEU A 118 -10.88 -6.83 -1.96
C LEU A 118 -10.80 -7.50 -3.34
N LYS A 119 -11.94 -7.83 -3.93
CA LYS A 119 -12.02 -8.41 -5.28
C LYS A 119 -11.54 -7.40 -6.34
N GLU A 120 -11.98 -6.15 -6.26
CA GLU A 120 -11.58 -5.08 -7.19
C GLU A 120 -10.09 -4.74 -7.04
N ALA A 121 -9.59 -4.72 -5.81
CA ALA A 121 -8.17 -4.48 -5.53
C ALA A 121 -7.26 -5.53 -6.19
N ASN A 122 -7.74 -6.77 -6.37
CA ASN A 122 -7.04 -7.83 -7.10
C ASN A 122 -5.57 -7.98 -6.66
N GLY A 123 -5.33 -8.08 -5.35
CA GLY A 123 -4.00 -8.19 -4.75
C GLY A 123 -3.27 -6.87 -4.52
N LYS A 124 -3.80 -5.75 -5.01
CA LYS A 124 -3.33 -4.40 -4.67
C LYS A 124 -3.83 -3.98 -3.28
N ASN A 125 -3.38 -2.83 -2.81
CA ASN A 125 -3.84 -2.31 -1.52
C ASN A 125 -5.32 -1.92 -1.57
N PRO A 126 -6.20 -2.58 -0.79
CA PRO A 126 -7.64 -2.32 -0.82
C PRO A 126 -8.01 -0.93 -0.27
N TRP A 127 -7.14 -0.29 0.52
CA TRP A 127 -7.35 1.06 1.04
C TRP A 127 -7.56 2.08 -0.06
N PHE A 128 -6.77 1.99 -1.15
CA PHE A 128 -6.91 2.89 -2.30
C PHE A 128 -8.25 2.76 -2.98
N VAL A 129 -8.68 1.53 -3.23
CA VAL A 129 -9.98 1.25 -3.84
C VAL A 129 -11.11 1.78 -2.95
N MET A 130 -11.07 1.45 -1.67
CA MET A 130 -12.08 1.88 -0.69
C MET A 130 -12.17 3.41 -0.60
N CYS A 131 -11.04 4.10 -0.43
CA CYS A 131 -11.02 5.57 -0.36
C CYS A 131 -11.50 6.20 -1.67
N THR A 132 -11.14 5.63 -2.83
CA THR A 132 -11.60 6.13 -4.12
C THR A 132 -13.12 6.04 -4.23
N HIS A 133 -13.72 4.90 -3.85
CA HIS A 133 -15.17 4.77 -3.82
C HIS A 133 -15.80 5.76 -2.84
N MET A 134 -15.27 5.83 -1.62
CA MET A 134 -15.82 6.67 -0.55
C MET A 134 -15.80 8.16 -0.92
N PHE A 135 -14.68 8.67 -1.46
CA PHE A 135 -14.56 10.11 -1.78
C PHE A 135 -15.27 10.51 -3.08
N ASN A 136 -15.57 9.57 -3.98
CA ASN A 136 -16.34 9.83 -5.18
C ASN A 136 -17.84 9.57 -5.02
N ASP A 137 -18.28 9.02 -3.89
CA ASP A 137 -19.70 8.77 -3.64
C ASP A 137 -20.41 10.07 -3.23
N PRO A 138 -21.44 10.51 -4.00
CA PRO A 138 -22.17 11.72 -3.68
C PRO A 138 -22.80 11.76 -2.29
N ARG A 139 -23.10 10.59 -1.70
CA ARG A 139 -23.71 10.45 -0.37
C ARG A 139 -22.79 10.96 0.74
N TYR A 140 -21.48 11.01 0.53
CA TYR A 140 -20.50 11.32 1.57
C TYR A 140 -19.77 12.65 1.36
N GLN A 141 -20.08 13.40 0.28
CA GLN A 141 -19.39 14.65 -0.04
C GLN A 141 -19.64 15.77 0.97
N ASP A 142 -20.77 15.70 1.71
CA ASP A 142 -21.11 16.66 2.76
C ASP A 142 -20.49 16.33 4.13
N ILE A 143 -19.75 15.21 4.26
CA ILE A 143 -19.03 14.86 5.48
C ILE A 143 -17.89 15.87 5.68
N PRO A 144 -17.88 16.66 6.79
CA PRO A 144 -16.89 17.75 6.98
C PRO A 144 -15.44 17.26 6.90
N ASP A 145 -15.16 16.07 7.46
CA ASP A 145 -13.83 15.47 7.47
C ASP A 145 -13.35 15.02 6.08
N PHE A 146 -14.25 14.90 5.09
CA PHE A 146 -13.91 14.44 3.73
C PHE A 146 -13.69 15.60 2.75
N LYS A 147 -14.05 16.81 3.12
CA LYS A 147 -14.05 18.00 2.26
C LYS A 147 -12.70 18.23 1.53
N ASP A 148 -11.60 17.94 2.17
CA ASP A 148 -10.28 18.14 1.57
C ASP A 148 -9.84 17.00 0.66
N TYR A 149 -10.48 15.82 0.73
CA TYR A 149 -10.09 14.60 0.00
C TYR A 149 -11.00 14.27 -1.19
N ILE A 150 -12.20 14.83 -1.24
CA ILE A 150 -13.11 14.68 -2.39
C ILE A 150 -12.55 15.39 -3.63
N PRO A 151 -13.02 15.09 -4.86
CA PRO A 151 -12.55 15.74 -6.08
C PRO A 151 -12.58 17.27 -5.98
N GLY A 152 -11.43 17.90 -6.22
CA GLY A 152 -11.26 19.36 -6.12
C GLY A 152 -10.87 19.86 -4.72
N GLY A 153 -10.83 19.00 -3.73
CA GLY A 153 -10.33 19.33 -2.39
C GLY A 153 -8.80 19.51 -2.36
N LYS A 154 -8.31 20.18 -1.32
CA LYS A 154 -6.85 20.53 -1.20
C LYS A 154 -5.93 19.32 -1.06
N ARG A 155 -6.46 18.18 -0.62
CA ARG A 155 -5.75 16.93 -0.35
C ARG A 155 -6.27 15.78 -1.24
N SER A 156 -6.90 16.11 -2.37
CA SER A 156 -7.54 15.14 -3.25
C SER A 156 -6.58 14.35 -4.15
N ASP A 157 -5.31 14.74 -4.20
CA ASP A 157 -4.32 14.06 -5.07
C ASP A 157 -2.99 13.81 -4.31
N PRO A 158 -2.70 12.57 -4.00
CA PRO A 158 -3.56 11.39 -3.97
C PRO A 158 -4.38 11.32 -2.65
N ALA A 159 -5.70 11.39 -2.77
CA ALA A 159 -6.61 11.39 -1.62
C ALA A 159 -6.41 10.21 -0.64
N PRO A 160 -6.28 8.95 -1.10
CA PRO A 160 -6.10 7.81 -0.18
C PRO A 160 -4.86 7.91 0.71
N VAL A 161 -3.73 8.35 0.13
CA VAL A 161 -2.46 8.55 0.87
C VAL A 161 -2.62 9.67 1.88
N ASN A 162 -3.12 10.81 1.42
CA ASN A 162 -3.29 11.99 2.26
C ASN A 162 -4.25 11.72 3.43
N PHE A 163 -5.36 11.02 3.17
CA PHE A 163 -6.32 10.65 4.21
C PHE A 163 -5.72 9.68 5.23
N PHE A 164 -4.91 8.72 4.78
CA PHE A 164 -4.21 7.81 5.69
C PHE A 164 -3.28 8.56 6.63
N TRP A 165 -2.43 9.44 6.10
CA TRP A 165 -1.49 10.22 6.90
C TRP A 165 -2.16 11.22 7.85
N ASP A 166 -3.29 11.82 7.43
CA ASP A 166 -3.97 12.83 8.24
C ASP A 166 -4.90 12.22 9.30
N LYS A 167 -5.47 11.02 9.06
CA LYS A 167 -6.57 10.48 9.87
C LYS A 167 -6.32 9.11 10.51
N CYS A 168 -5.27 8.38 10.09
CA CYS A 168 -5.01 7.03 10.58
C CYS A 168 -3.75 6.90 11.45
N GLN A 169 -3.17 8.01 11.88
CA GLN A 169 -1.96 8.03 12.70
C GLN A 169 -2.25 7.73 14.17
N TYR A 170 -1.19 7.40 14.94
CA TYR A 170 -1.27 7.15 16.37
C TYR A 170 -2.03 8.27 17.10
N GLY A 171 -2.98 7.85 17.95
CA GLY A 171 -3.84 8.78 18.69
C GLY A 171 -5.10 9.23 17.93
N SER A 172 -5.28 8.84 16.67
CA SER A 172 -6.52 9.09 15.94
C SER A 172 -7.54 7.95 16.10
N ASP A 173 -8.82 8.25 15.85
CA ASP A 173 -9.90 7.24 15.93
C ASP A 173 -9.78 6.13 14.90
N LEU A 174 -9.10 6.38 13.78
CA LEU A 174 -8.89 5.41 12.70
C LEU A 174 -7.55 4.67 12.80
N PHE A 175 -6.73 5.01 13.79
CA PHE A 175 -5.46 4.31 14.02
C PHE A 175 -5.73 2.85 14.38
N VAL A 176 -5.10 1.93 13.67
CA VAL A 176 -5.10 0.49 13.99
C VAL A 176 -3.66 0.06 14.18
N TYR A 177 -3.34 -0.39 15.37
CA TYR A 177 -2.03 -0.99 15.63
C TYR A 177 -1.93 -2.32 14.89
N VAL A 178 -0.91 -2.43 14.04
CA VAL A 178 -0.54 -3.68 13.37
C VAL A 178 0.77 -4.13 13.98
N PRO A 179 0.77 -5.16 14.85
CA PRO A 179 2.03 -5.67 15.37
C PRO A 179 2.83 -6.26 14.21
N MET A 180 3.98 -5.66 13.92
CA MET A 180 4.87 -6.13 12.87
C MET A 180 5.54 -7.43 13.28
N PRO A 181 5.83 -8.35 12.35
CA PRO A 181 6.63 -9.53 12.64
C PRO A 181 8.04 -9.11 13.04
N ASP A 182 8.61 -9.82 14.01
CA ASP A 182 10.01 -9.61 14.37
C ASP A 182 10.90 -10.12 13.24
N PHE A 183 11.34 -9.24 12.37
CA PHE A 183 12.29 -9.54 11.30
C PHE A 183 13.73 -9.78 11.84
N VAL A 184 13.95 -9.63 13.14
CA VAL A 184 15.28 -9.60 13.77
C VAL A 184 15.59 -10.86 14.58
N GLU A 185 14.66 -11.78 14.78
CA GLU A 185 14.90 -13.06 15.46
C GLU A 185 15.20 -14.20 14.47
N SER A 186 16.33 -14.10 13.76
CA SER A 186 16.89 -15.27 13.06
C SER A 186 18.40 -15.14 12.84
#